data_9f6b735e7439ac5a34b541c4929686a4
#
_entry.id   9f6b735e7439ac5a34b541c4929686a4
#
_cell.length_a   1.000
_cell.length_b   1.000
_cell.length_c   1.000
_cell.angle_alpha   90.00
_cell.angle_beta   90.00
_cell.angle_gamma   90.00
#
_symmetry.space_group_name_H-M   'P 1'
#
loop_
_entity.id
_entity.type
_entity.pdbx_description
1 polymer ?
#
loop_
_entity_poly.entity_id
_entity_poly.type
_entity_poly.pdbx_seq_one_letter_code
_entity_poly.pdbx_strand_id
1 'polypeptide(L)'
;MAPSLTARPSPLPSPRLSGAKSHRLLLGFRCGSGSGSPGSGDDGAPPIVRAAVSAVTELLRALSPKKPRQAVEAVDAELESPRSVEEVVAVLEADYRRAYFLTGNFTLDIYAEDCLFEDPTIKFRGRSRYSQNLDLLVPFFDSPSLQLENIDKGLRVDTKFIIATWTLRTYLKLPWRPLIAIRGNTTYDLDEEYKVVRHAESWDVSPLEAIGQLFISVPKQTGS
;
A
#
# COMPACT_ATOMS: atom_id res chain seq x y z
N MET A 1 24.92 59.65 25.01
CA MET A 1 25.02 58.24 24.68
C MET A 1 24.13 57.44 25.63
N ALA A 2 22.97 57.03 25.25
CA ALA A 2 22.04 56.24 26.06
C ALA A 2 21.91 54.86 25.46
N PRO A 3 21.89 53.72 26.21
CA PRO A 3 21.73 52.40 25.69
C PRO A 3 20.24 52.06 25.50
N SER A 4 19.92 51.53 24.33
CA SER A 4 18.62 51.00 23.97
C SER A 4 18.30 49.71 24.72
N LEU A 5 17.16 49.68 25.42
CA LEU A 5 16.56 48.49 26.03
C LEU A 5 15.70 47.77 24.98
N THR A 6 16.10 46.58 24.61
CA THR A 6 15.27 45.65 23.81
C THR A 6 14.36 44.84 24.73
N ALA A 7 13.06 45.04 24.61
CA ALA A 7 12.03 44.27 25.31
C ALA A 7 11.84 42.91 24.67
N ARG A 8 11.80 41.83 25.48
CA ARG A 8 11.43 40.46 25.10
C ARG A 8 9.89 40.35 25.09
N PRO A 9 9.28 39.68 24.09
CA PRO A 9 7.87 39.36 24.15
C PRO A 9 7.61 38.14 25.04
N SER A 10 6.56 38.24 25.87
CA SER A 10 6.06 37.16 26.73
C SER A 10 5.27 36.09 25.92
N PRO A 11 5.25 34.82 26.35
CA PRO A 11 4.49 33.78 25.67
C PRO A 11 3.00 33.84 26.04
N LEU A 12 2.15 33.60 25.03
CA LEU A 12 0.70 33.50 25.13
C LEU A 12 0.27 32.17 25.78
N PRO A 13 -0.85 32.13 26.54
CA PRO A 13 -1.34 30.92 27.17
C PRO A 13 -2.11 30.02 26.17
N SER A 14 -1.89 28.70 26.26
CA SER A 14 -2.59 27.70 25.51
C SER A 14 -4.04 27.46 25.99
N PRO A 15 -5.02 27.23 25.14
CA PRO A 15 -6.38 26.90 25.55
C PRO A 15 -6.50 25.46 26.06
N ARG A 16 -7.10 25.30 27.25
CA ARG A 16 -7.53 24.01 27.80
C ARG A 16 -8.75 23.51 27.06
N LEU A 17 -8.67 22.32 26.44
CA LEU A 17 -9.82 21.60 25.92
C LEU A 17 -10.47 20.78 27.05
N SER A 18 -11.74 21.10 27.29
CA SER A 18 -12.65 20.44 28.25
C SER A 18 -13.04 19.06 27.74
N GLY A 19 -13.08 18.08 28.64
CA GLY A 19 -13.38 16.68 28.33
C GLY A 19 -14.83 16.44 27.88
N ALA A 20 -14.98 15.72 26.78
CA ALA A 20 -16.24 15.10 26.36
C ALA A 20 -16.29 13.65 26.87
N LYS A 21 -17.36 13.34 27.62
CA LYS A 21 -17.66 12.00 28.13
C LYS A 21 -18.13 11.10 26.99
N SER A 22 -17.37 10.04 26.70
CA SER A 22 -17.78 8.98 25.77
C SER A 22 -18.68 7.97 26.49
N HIS A 23 -19.90 7.81 26.00
CA HIS A 23 -20.80 6.70 26.36
C HIS A 23 -20.25 5.38 25.78
N ARG A 24 -19.94 4.44 26.67
CA ARG A 24 -19.63 3.05 26.35
C ARG A 24 -20.92 2.32 25.98
N LEU A 25 -21.04 1.90 24.74
CA LEU A 25 -21.97 0.83 24.34
C LEU A 25 -21.20 -0.50 24.39
N LEU A 26 -21.53 -1.31 25.38
CA LEU A 26 -21.10 -2.69 25.54
C LEU A 26 -21.93 -3.57 24.61
N LEU A 27 -21.35 -4.03 23.50
CA LEU A 27 -21.85 -5.20 22.77
C LEU A 27 -20.84 -6.33 22.96
N GLY A 28 -21.21 -7.23 23.85
CA GLY A 28 -20.45 -8.43 24.11
C GLY A 28 -20.60 -9.45 22.98
N PHE A 29 -19.52 -9.75 22.29
CA PHE A 29 -19.40 -10.95 21.46
C PHE A 29 -18.49 -11.96 22.17
N ARG A 30 -19.08 -13.10 22.48
CA ARG A 30 -18.41 -14.26 23.06
C ARG A 30 -17.58 -14.93 21.97
N CYS A 31 -16.26 -14.95 22.14
CA CYS A 31 -15.31 -15.64 21.26
C CYS A 31 -15.20 -17.10 21.68
N GLY A 32 -15.52 -18.02 20.76
CA GLY A 32 -15.30 -19.45 20.92
C GLY A 32 -13.82 -19.79 20.79
N SER A 33 -13.33 -20.66 21.67
CA SER A 33 -11.94 -21.13 21.72
C SER A 33 -11.60 -21.97 20.49
N GLY A 34 -10.68 -21.46 19.66
CA GLY A 34 -9.97 -22.23 18.65
C GLY A 34 -8.48 -22.01 18.87
N SER A 35 -7.75 -23.04 19.26
CA SER A 35 -6.30 -23.03 19.44
C SER A 35 -5.60 -22.98 18.08
N GLY A 36 -5.10 -21.81 17.72
CA GLY A 36 -4.20 -21.59 16.58
C GLY A 36 -3.07 -20.69 17.02
N SER A 37 -1.84 -21.13 16.79
CA SER A 37 -0.60 -20.43 17.13
C SER A 37 -0.59 -18.99 16.64
N PRO A 38 0.00 -18.04 17.40
CA PRO A 38 0.09 -16.65 17.00
C PRO A 38 1.16 -16.48 15.92
N GLY A 39 0.72 -16.37 14.68
CA GLY A 39 1.54 -15.87 13.57
C GLY A 39 1.76 -14.37 13.74
N SER A 40 3.02 -14.02 13.94
CA SER A 40 3.61 -12.71 14.10
C SER A 40 3.12 -11.67 13.10
N GLY A 41 2.63 -10.52 13.62
CA GLY A 41 2.84 -9.21 13.03
C GLY A 41 1.77 -8.65 12.09
N ASP A 42 0.74 -8.03 12.70
CA ASP A 42 -0.15 -7.09 12.01
C ASP A 42 -0.55 -5.94 12.97
N ASP A 43 0.43 -5.13 13.37
CA ASP A 43 0.28 -4.16 14.46
C ASP A 43 0.00 -2.71 14.01
N GLY A 44 -0.29 -2.45 12.73
CA GLY A 44 -0.35 -1.08 12.19
C GLY A 44 -1.76 -0.50 11.96
N ALA A 45 -2.73 -1.30 11.51
CA ALA A 45 -4.04 -0.77 11.10
C ALA A 45 -5.11 -0.86 12.22
N PRO A 46 -6.03 0.13 12.32
CA PRO A 46 -7.14 0.07 13.26
C PRO A 46 -7.99 -1.19 13.10
N PRO A 47 -8.59 -1.74 14.20
CA PRO A 47 -9.37 -2.99 14.14
C PRO A 47 -10.49 -2.98 13.09
N ILE A 48 -11.13 -1.83 12.88
CA ILE A 48 -12.19 -1.66 11.89
C ILE A 48 -11.66 -1.80 10.46
N VAL A 49 -10.47 -1.28 10.17
CA VAL A 49 -9.82 -1.41 8.86
C VAL A 49 -9.46 -2.88 8.61
N ARG A 50 -8.88 -3.56 9.60
CA ARG A 50 -8.55 -4.99 9.49
C ARG A 50 -9.79 -5.86 9.24
N ALA A 51 -10.89 -5.59 9.95
CA ALA A 51 -12.15 -6.29 9.73
C ALA A 51 -12.70 -6.05 8.32
N ALA A 52 -12.64 -4.81 7.83
CA ALA A 52 -13.07 -4.45 6.48
C ALA A 52 -12.20 -5.12 5.40
N VAL A 53 -10.87 -5.11 5.56
CA VAL A 53 -9.93 -5.79 4.65
C VAL A 53 -10.20 -7.29 4.62
N SER A 54 -10.39 -7.94 5.80
CA SER A 54 -10.71 -9.37 5.86
C SER A 54 -12.01 -9.69 5.14
N ALA A 55 -13.07 -8.90 5.33
CA ALA A 55 -14.35 -9.10 4.66
C ALA A 55 -14.23 -8.96 3.14
N VAL A 56 -13.51 -7.95 2.65
CA VAL A 56 -13.23 -7.76 1.21
C VAL A 56 -12.41 -8.92 0.66
N THR A 57 -11.38 -9.37 1.37
CA THR A 57 -10.54 -10.50 0.96
C THR A 57 -11.35 -11.79 0.80
N GLU A 58 -12.23 -12.10 1.75
CA GLU A 58 -13.12 -13.28 1.67
C GLU A 58 -14.12 -13.14 0.52
N LEU A 59 -14.66 -11.94 0.29
CA LEU A 59 -15.54 -11.68 -0.85
C LEU A 59 -14.81 -11.93 -2.19
N LEU A 60 -13.59 -11.40 -2.33
CA LEU A 60 -12.78 -11.59 -3.53
C LEU A 60 -12.42 -13.07 -3.73
N ARG A 61 -12.06 -13.80 -2.68
CA ARG A 61 -11.83 -15.26 -2.75
C ARG A 61 -13.06 -16.02 -3.20
N ALA A 62 -14.23 -15.67 -2.70
CA ALA A 62 -15.49 -16.30 -3.10
C ALA A 62 -15.86 -16.01 -4.57
N LEU A 63 -15.49 -14.85 -5.09
CA LEU A 63 -15.75 -14.43 -6.47
C LEU A 63 -14.60 -14.78 -7.43
N SER A 64 -13.44 -15.23 -6.92
CA SER A 64 -12.29 -15.58 -7.76
C SER A 64 -12.60 -16.76 -8.66
N PRO A 65 -12.37 -16.66 -9.96
CA PRO A 65 -12.46 -17.80 -10.84
C PRO A 65 -11.41 -18.84 -10.43
N LYS A 66 -11.84 -20.10 -10.21
CA LYS A 66 -10.97 -21.25 -9.90
C LYS A 66 -10.13 -21.65 -11.13
N LYS A 67 -9.28 -20.77 -11.63
CA LYS A 67 -8.28 -21.13 -12.65
C LYS A 67 -6.90 -21.14 -11.97
N PRO A 68 -6.16 -22.27 -12.03
CA PRO A 68 -4.76 -22.24 -11.72
C PRO A 68 -4.10 -21.25 -12.68
N ARG A 69 -3.31 -20.32 -12.13
CA ARG A 69 -2.43 -19.47 -12.93
C ARG A 69 -1.55 -20.40 -13.77
N GLN A 70 -1.65 -20.31 -15.10
CA GLN A 70 -0.55 -20.74 -15.93
C GLN A 70 0.62 -19.85 -15.49
N ALA A 71 1.63 -20.46 -14.88
CA ALA A 71 2.91 -19.82 -14.71
C ALA A 71 3.27 -19.28 -16.11
N VAL A 72 3.26 -17.97 -16.27
CA VAL A 72 3.99 -17.35 -17.35
C VAL A 72 5.41 -17.81 -17.05
N GLU A 73 5.94 -18.69 -17.90
CA GLU A 73 7.34 -19.05 -17.84
C GLU A 73 8.08 -17.73 -17.77
N ALA A 74 8.64 -17.46 -16.59
CA ALA A 74 9.62 -16.43 -16.45
C ALA A 74 10.65 -16.79 -17.49
N VAL A 75 10.81 -15.94 -18.49
CA VAL A 75 12.01 -15.98 -19.31
C VAL A 75 13.10 -15.70 -18.30
N ASP A 76 13.80 -16.76 -17.88
CA ASP A 76 15.02 -16.72 -17.08
C ASP A 76 16.12 -16.04 -17.95
N ALA A 77 15.94 -14.75 -18.18
CA ALA A 77 17.07 -13.88 -18.29
C ALA A 77 17.54 -13.72 -16.84
N GLU A 78 18.67 -14.34 -16.50
CA GLU A 78 19.42 -14.02 -15.29
C GLU A 78 19.62 -12.50 -15.27
N LEU A 79 18.66 -11.78 -14.69
CA LEU A 79 18.82 -10.36 -14.42
C LEU A 79 19.88 -10.31 -13.32
N GLU A 80 21.11 -9.94 -13.70
CA GLU A 80 22.14 -9.66 -12.68
C GLU A 80 21.53 -8.77 -11.60
N SER A 81 21.76 -9.13 -10.34
CA SER A 81 21.28 -8.32 -9.22
C SER A 81 21.75 -6.88 -9.36
N PRO A 82 20.90 -5.88 -9.13
CA PRO A 82 21.27 -4.47 -9.22
C PRO A 82 22.51 -4.18 -8.37
N ARG A 83 23.42 -3.39 -8.93
CA ARG A 83 24.71 -3.01 -8.30
C ARG A 83 24.74 -1.55 -7.88
N SER A 84 23.64 -0.82 -8.13
CA SER A 84 23.52 0.60 -7.79
C SER A 84 22.06 0.99 -7.57
N VAL A 85 21.84 2.12 -6.90
CA VAL A 85 20.50 2.69 -6.72
C VAL A 85 19.88 3.04 -8.08
N GLU A 86 20.68 3.49 -9.03
CA GLU A 86 20.27 3.85 -10.38
C GLU A 86 19.70 2.65 -11.14
N GLU A 87 20.31 1.49 -10.99
CA GLU A 87 19.82 0.24 -11.60
C GLU A 87 18.49 -0.19 -10.96
N VAL A 88 18.34 -0.06 -9.63
CA VAL A 88 17.05 -0.32 -8.97
C VAL A 88 15.98 0.65 -9.46
N VAL A 89 16.29 1.95 -9.59
CA VAL A 89 15.36 2.95 -10.16
C VAL A 89 14.92 2.54 -11.55
N ALA A 90 15.85 2.15 -12.43
CA ALA A 90 15.52 1.74 -13.81
C ALA A 90 14.58 0.52 -13.85
N VAL A 91 14.79 -0.45 -12.94
CA VAL A 91 13.91 -1.62 -12.81
C VAL A 91 12.53 -1.20 -12.31
N LEU A 92 12.44 -0.36 -11.26
CA LEU A 92 11.18 0.14 -10.75
C LEU A 92 10.40 0.93 -11.81
N GLU A 93 11.06 1.82 -12.57
CA GLU A 93 10.43 2.53 -13.69
C GLU A 93 9.86 1.56 -14.73
N ALA A 94 10.57 0.48 -15.03
CA ALA A 94 10.08 -0.56 -15.94
C ALA A 94 8.87 -1.29 -15.36
N ASP A 95 8.84 -1.57 -14.06
CA ASP A 95 7.71 -2.18 -13.37
C ASP A 95 6.48 -1.25 -13.38
N TYR A 96 6.65 0.05 -13.11
CA TYR A 96 5.57 1.03 -13.22
C TYR A 96 5.01 1.12 -14.65
N ARG A 97 5.86 1.12 -15.68
CA ARG A 97 5.42 1.09 -17.08
C ARG A 97 4.58 -0.15 -17.41
N ARG A 98 4.82 -1.28 -16.76
CA ARG A 98 4.01 -2.50 -16.87
C ARG A 98 2.77 -2.48 -15.99
N ALA A 99 2.53 -1.40 -15.25
CA ALA A 99 1.44 -1.27 -14.28
C ALA A 99 1.43 -2.43 -13.27
N TYR A 100 2.56 -2.74 -12.65
CA TYR A 100 2.81 -3.96 -11.89
C TYR A 100 1.80 -4.23 -10.77
N PHE A 101 1.29 -3.21 -10.08
CA PHE A 101 0.23 -3.35 -9.09
C PHE A 101 -1.04 -3.99 -9.65
N LEU A 102 -1.34 -3.71 -10.93
CA LEU A 102 -2.58 -4.07 -11.59
C LEU A 102 -2.43 -5.31 -12.49
N THR A 103 -1.21 -5.65 -12.85
CA THR A 103 -0.88 -6.81 -13.70
C THR A 103 -0.26 -7.96 -12.92
N GLY A 104 0.26 -7.70 -11.72
CA GLY A 104 1.06 -8.65 -10.96
C GLY A 104 2.46 -8.89 -11.54
N ASN A 105 2.83 -8.16 -12.59
CA ASN A 105 4.07 -8.38 -13.33
C ASN A 105 5.17 -7.42 -12.85
N PHE A 106 5.84 -7.76 -11.77
CA PHE A 106 6.93 -6.99 -11.18
C PHE A 106 8.21 -7.83 -11.09
N THR A 107 9.34 -7.15 -10.99
CA THR A 107 10.66 -7.77 -10.90
C THR A 107 10.94 -8.23 -9.47
N LEU A 108 10.63 -9.51 -9.19
CA LEU A 108 10.72 -10.10 -7.85
C LEU A 108 12.13 -10.06 -7.28
N ASP A 109 13.14 -10.17 -8.13
CA ASP A 109 14.54 -10.37 -7.74
C ASP A 109 15.22 -9.13 -7.15
N ILE A 110 14.65 -7.95 -7.33
CA ILE A 110 15.16 -6.76 -6.64
C ILE A 110 14.74 -6.70 -5.17
N TYR A 111 13.80 -7.55 -4.72
CA TYR A 111 13.32 -7.58 -3.35
C TYR A 111 14.04 -8.65 -2.53
N ALA A 112 14.40 -8.31 -1.29
CA ALA A 112 14.83 -9.29 -0.31
C ALA A 112 13.73 -10.33 -0.05
N GLU A 113 14.11 -11.56 0.26
CA GLU A 113 13.14 -12.65 0.44
C GLU A 113 12.13 -12.35 1.55
N ASP A 114 12.60 -11.74 2.65
CA ASP A 114 11.79 -11.34 3.81
C ASP A 114 11.38 -9.86 3.79
N CYS A 115 11.43 -9.19 2.63
CA CYS A 115 11.06 -7.79 2.46
C CYS A 115 9.76 -7.46 3.20
N LEU A 116 9.78 -6.34 3.92
CA LEU A 116 8.59 -5.81 4.60
C LEU A 116 7.73 -5.05 3.60
N PHE A 117 6.50 -5.49 3.42
CA PHE A 117 5.46 -4.79 2.66
C PHE A 117 4.45 -4.18 3.60
N GLU A 118 4.17 -2.91 3.42
CA GLU A 118 3.15 -2.20 4.20
C GLU A 118 2.43 -1.15 3.37
N ASP A 119 1.13 -1.06 3.56
CA ASP A 119 0.27 0.00 3.07
C ASP A 119 -0.65 0.48 4.21
N PRO A 120 -1.49 1.50 4.03
CA PRO A 120 -2.36 1.99 5.10
C PRO A 120 -3.38 0.97 5.63
N THR A 121 -3.52 -0.21 5.01
CA THR A 121 -4.50 -1.24 5.37
C THR A 121 -3.87 -2.50 5.95
N ILE A 122 -2.72 -2.92 5.42
CA ILE A 122 -2.06 -4.19 5.79
C ILE A 122 -0.55 -4.03 5.94
N LYS A 123 0.05 -4.95 6.70
CA LYS A 123 1.49 -5.05 6.87
C LYS A 123 1.90 -6.51 7.00
N PHE A 124 2.89 -6.95 6.24
CA PHE A 124 3.37 -8.32 6.25
C PHE A 124 4.79 -8.43 5.71
N ARG A 125 5.44 -9.59 5.87
CA ARG A 125 6.76 -9.89 5.32
C ARG A 125 6.70 -10.99 4.27
N GLY A 126 7.66 -10.93 3.34
CA GLY A 126 7.95 -11.92 2.32
C GLY A 126 7.47 -11.56 0.93
N ARG A 127 8.41 -11.50 -0.03
CA ARG A 127 8.15 -11.19 -1.44
C ARG A 127 7.17 -12.18 -2.10
N SER A 128 7.22 -13.47 -1.72
CA SER A 128 6.29 -14.49 -2.23
C SER A 128 4.85 -14.22 -1.77
N ARG A 129 4.65 -13.73 -0.54
CA ARG A 129 3.32 -13.35 -0.05
C ARG A 129 2.79 -12.12 -0.78
N TYR A 130 3.65 -11.17 -1.11
CA TYR A 130 3.28 -10.00 -1.91
C TYR A 130 2.78 -10.42 -3.30
N SER A 131 3.52 -11.30 -3.98
CA SER A 131 3.06 -11.87 -5.26
C SER A 131 1.69 -12.54 -5.14
N GLN A 132 1.47 -13.35 -4.11
CA GLN A 132 0.16 -14.00 -3.86
C GLN A 132 -0.97 -12.99 -3.62
N ASN A 133 -0.70 -11.87 -2.94
CA ASN A 133 -1.70 -10.81 -2.74
C ASN A 133 -2.07 -10.13 -4.05
N LEU A 134 -1.09 -9.83 -4.90
CA LEU A 134 -1.36 -9.30 -6.24
C LEU A 134 -2.16 -10.31 -7.08
N ASP A 135 -1.81 -11.59 -7.04
CA ASP A 135 -2.50 -12.66 -7.78
C ASP A 135 -3.99 -12.76 -7.40
N LEU A 136 -4.34 -12.46 -6.14
CA LEU A 136 -5.72 -12.42 -5.70
C LEU A 136 -6.49 -11.25 -6.32
N LEU A 137 -5.84 -10.09 -6.50
CA LEU A 137 -6.48 -8.84 -6.93
C LEU A 137 -6.53 -8.69 -8.45
N VAL A 138 -5.47 -9.09 -9.15
CA VAL A 138 -5.29 -8.91 -10.61
C VAL A 138 -6.49 -9.34 -11.44
N PRO A 139 -7.16 -10.49 -11.20
CA PRO A 139 -8.30 -10.92 -12.00
C PRO A 139 -9.49 -9.96 -12.00
N PHE A 140 -9.57 -9.10 -10.98
CA PHE A 140 -10.68 -8.16 -10.81
C PHE A 140 -10.44 -6.81 -11.48
N PHE A 141 -9.22 -6.48 -11.87
CA PHE A 141 -8.94 -5.19 -12.51
C PHE A 141 -9.43 -5.15 -13.97
N ASP A 142 -10.06 -4.03 -14.33
CA ASP A 142 -10.57 -3.73 -15.66
C ASP A 142 -10.11 -2.34 -16.08
N SER A 143 -9.56 -2.24 -17.29
CA SER A 143 -9.01 -0.99 -17.83
C SER A 143 -7.99 -0.33 -16.88
N PRO A 144 -6.95 -1.07 -16.45
CA PRO A 144 -6.00 -0.59 -15.46
C PRO A 144 -5.12 0.53 -16.01
N SER A 145 -4.91 1.58 -15.18
CA SER A 145 -3.96 2.66 -15.42
C SER A 145 -3.16 2.91 -14.16
N LEU A 146 -1.84 2.79 -14.27
CA LEU A 146 -0.87 3.16 -13.25
C LEU A 146 0.11 4.12 -13.90
N GLN A 147 0.18 5.35 -13.40
CA GLN A 147 1.06 6.38 -13.93
C GLN A 147 2.09 6.74 -12.85
N LEU A 148 3.36 6.54 -13.18
CA LEU A 148 4.47 7.08 -12.38
C LEU A 148 4.56 8.57 -12.68
N GLU A 149 4.39 9.41 -11.65
CA GLU A 149 4.49 10.87 -11.77
C GLU A 149 5.90 11.36 -11.52
N ASN A 150 6.57 10.77 -10.53
CA ASN A 150 7.92 11.11 -10.15
C ASN A 150 8.61 9.93 -9.48
N ILE A 151 9.92 9.84 -9.60
CA ILE A 151 10.76 8.91 -8.86
C ILE A 151 12.05 9.62 -8.44
N ASP A 152 12.30 9.63 -7.14
CA ASP A 152 13.46 10.26 -6.52
C ASP A 152 14.20 9.25 -5.64
N LYS A 153 15.47 9.54 -5.36
CA LYS A 153 16.32 8.75 -4.49
C LYS A 153 16.97 9.62 -3.42
N GLY A 154 17.26 9.03 -2.29
CA GLY A 154 17.89 9.74 -1.19
C GLY A 154 18.63 8.82 -0.22
N LEU A 155 19.19 9.44 0.80
CA LEU A 155 19.87 8.79 1.91
C LEU A 155 19.26 9.30 3.22
N ARG A 156 18.85 8.40 4.10
CA ARG A 156 18.33 8.71 5.43
C ARG A 156 19.19 7.99 6.46
N VAL A 157 19.96 8.76 7.26
CA VAL A 157 20.99 8.21 8.15
C VAL A 157 21.93 7.36 7.29
N ASP A 158 21.91 6.03 7.37
CA ASP A 158 22.75 5.13 6.60
C ASP A 158 21.93 4.25 5.63
N THR A 159 20.62 4.53 5.46
CA THR A 159 19.73 3.76 4.59
C THR A 159 19.47 4.50 3.29
N LYS A 160 19.85 3.89 2.16
CA LYS A 160 19.47 4.36 0.82
C LYS A 160 17.99 4.10 0.60
N PHE A 161 17.28 5.06 0.02
CA PHE A 161 15.87 4.88 -0.30
C PHE A 161 15.52 5.45 -1.67
N ILE A 162 14.46 4.92 -2.25
CA ILE A 162 13.80 5.44 -3.45
C ILE A 162 12.36 5.77 -3.07
N ILE A 163 11.84 6.89 -3.57
CA ILE A 163 10.44 7.26 -3.43
C ILE A 163 9.83 7.47 -4.80
N ALA A 164 8.75 6.74 -5.08
CA ALA A 164 7.98 6.86 -6.31
C ALA A 164 6.60 7.44 -6.01
N THR A 165 6.21 8.52 -6.70
CA THR A 165 4.86 9.10 -6.63
C THR A 165 4.07 8.65 -7.84
N TRP A 166 2.86 8.16 -7.62
CA TRP A 166 2.05 7.54 -8.67
C TRP A 166 0.55 7.85 -8.52
N THR A 167 -0.16 7.70 -9.62
CA THR A 167 -1.62 7.71 -9.67
C THR A 167 -2.12 6.40 -10.26
N LEU A 168 -3.03 5.76 -9.54
CA LEU A 168 -3.69 4.52 -9.92
C LEU A 168 -5.16 4.79 -10.23
N ARG A 169 -5.63 4.26 -11.35
CA ARG A 169 -7.04 4.29 -11.73
C ARG A 169 -7.43 2.99 -12.41
N THR A 170 -8.46 2.32 -11.91
CA THR A 170 -8.96 1.07 -12.48
C THR A 170 -10.43 0.87 -12.14
N TYR A 171 -11.18 0.21 -13.02
CA TYR A 171 -12.48 -0.33 -12.65
C TYR A 171 -12.30 -1.74 -12.11
N LEU A 172 -13.24 -2.21 -11.27
CA LEU A 172 -13.28 -3.60 -10.87
C LEU A 172 -14.37 -4.35 -11.64
N LYS A 173 -14.08 -5.60 -12.00
CA LYS A 173 -15.01 -6.54 -12.65
C LYS A 173 -16.03 -7.09 -11.64
N LEU A 174 -16.70 -6.20 -10.90
CA LEU A 174 -17.81 -6.51 -10.04
C LEU A 174 -19.13 -6.08 -10.71
N PRO A 175 -20.31 -6.64 -10.33
CA PRO A 175 -21.57 -6.30 -10.99
C PRO A 175 -21.89 -4.82 -11.06
N TRP A 176 -21.48 -4.03 -10.05
CA TRP A 176 -21.68 -2.57 -9.98
C TRP A 176 -20.47 -1.78 -10.49
N ARG A 177 -19.43 -2.45 -10.98
CA ARG A 177 -18.25 -1.90 -11.65
C ARG A 177 -17.67 -0.65 -10.97
N PRO A 178 -17.23 -0.74 -9.71
CA PRO A 178 -16.71 0.41 -8.98
C PRO A 178 -15.41 0.92 -9.62
N LEU A 179 -15.18 2.24 -9.49
CA LEU A 179 -13.94 2.89 -9.87
C LEU A 179 -13.05 3.04 -8.64
N ILE A 180 -11.84 2.53 -8.71
CA ILE A 180 -10.78 2.78 -7.75
C ILE A 180 -9.87 3.85 -8.33
N ALA A 181 -9.67 4.94 -7.59
CA ALA A 181 -8.80 6.04 -7.96
C ALA A 181 -8.04 6.50 -6.70
N ILE A 182 -6.73 6.31 -6.72
CA ILE A 182 -5.82 6.60 -5.59
C ILE A 182 -4.57 7.25 -6.16
N ARG A 183 -4.13 8.33 -5.53
CA ARG A 183 -2.79 8.87 -5.69
C ARG A 183 -1.98 8.54 -4.45
N GLY A 184 -0.74 8.19 -4.64
CA GLY A 184 0.09 7.79 -3.51
C GLY A 184 1.57 7.89 -3.82
N ASN A 185 2.33 7.44 -2.85
CA ASN A 185 3.75 7.23 -3.02
C ASN A 185 4.17 5.90 -2.40
N THR A 186 5.23 5.33 -2.94
CA THR A 186 5.88 4.14 -2.40
C THR A 186 7.32 4.48 -2.05
N THR A 187 7.71 4.21 -0.82
CA THR A 187 9.10 4.29 -0.37
C THR A 187 9.71 2.89 -0.39
N TYR A 188 10.83 2.73 -1.07
CA TYR A 188 11.62 1.52 -1.13
C TYR A 188 12.92 1.75 -0.36
N ASP A 189 13.07 1.12 0.81
CA ASP A 189 14.34 1.15 1.55
C ASP A 189 15.24 0.00 1.05
N LEU A 190 16.51 0.32 0.82
CA LEU A 190 17.49 -0.61 0.24
C LEU A 190 18.52 -1.04 1.29
N ASP A 191 18.97 -2.29 1.20
CA ASP A 191 20.14 -2.76 1.93
C ASP A 191 21.48 -2.40 1.23
N GLU A 192 22.58 -2.93 1.75
CA GLU A 192 23.92 -2.71 1.21
C GLU A 192 24.10 -3.35 -0.18
N GLU A 193 23.34 -4.43 -0.48
CA GLU A 193 23.36 -5.18 -1.75
C GLU A 193 22.32 -4.65 -2.75
N TYR A 194 21.72 -3.47 -2.47
CA TYR A 194 20.69 -2.83 -3.30
C TYR A 194 19.40 -3.65 -3.44
N LYS A 195 19.10 -4.56 -2.50
CA LYS A 195 17.80 -5.22 -2.42
C LYS A 195 16.82 -4.34 -1.67
N VAL A 196 15.58 -4.34 -2.13
CA VAL A 196 14.47 -3.69 -1.42
C VAL A 196 14.12 -4.51 -0.17
N VAL A 197 14.41 -3.99 1.01
CA VAL A 197 14.10 -4.62 2.31
C VAL A 197 12.79 -4.13 2.92
N ARG A 198 12.29 -2.97 2.45
CA ARG A 198 11.01 -2.42 2.84
C ARG A 198 10.35 -1.71 1.65
N HIS A 199 9.09 -2.03 1.43
CA HIS A 199 8.19 -1.43 0.46
C HIS A 199 7.00 -0.84 1.23
N ALA A 200 6.96 0.47 1.36
CA ALA A 200 5.95 1.16 2.16
C ALA A 200 5.15 2.13 1.31
N GLU A 201 3.83 1.94 1.27
CA GLU A 201 2.90 2.78 0.54
C GLU A 201 2.22 3.80 1.44
N SER A 202 1.94 4.96 0.89
CA SER A 202 1.16 6.02 1.50
C SER A 202 0.19 6.57 0.46
N TRP A 203 -1.08 6.77 0.83
CA TRP A 203 -2.16 7.16 -0.07
C TRP A 203 -2.70 8.54 0.30
N ASP A 204 -3.23 9.26 -0.68
CA ASP A 204 -3.90 10.56 -0.51
C ASP A 204 -5.33 10.44 0.03
N VAL A 205 -5.84 9.21 0.14
CA VAL A 205 -7.14 8.87 0.73
C VAL A 205 -6.95 8.05 2.00
N SER A 206 -7.90 8.14 2.93
CA SER A 206 -7.87 7.27 4.10
C SER A 206 -8.15 5.80 3.73
N PRO A 207 -7.69 4.83 4.55
CA PRO A 207 -7.96 3.41 4.32
C PRO A 207 -9.44 3.08 4.15
N LEU A 208 -10.31 3.72 4.94
CA LEU A 208 -11.75 3.51 4.87
C LEU A 208 -12.37 4.11 3.60
N GLU A 209 -11.88 5.24 3.13
CA GLU A 209 -12.29 5.82 1.85
C GLU A 209 -11.86 4.94 0.68
N ALA A 210 -10.63 4.45 0.68
CA ALA A 210 -10.14 3.51 -0.34
C ALA A 210 -11.01 2.25 -0.40
N ILE A 211 -11.33 1.65 0.76
CA ILE A 211 -12.24 0.50 0.85
C ILE A 211 -13.67 0.90 0.43
N GLY A 212 -14.12 2.10 0.80
CA GLY A 212 -15.44 2.62 0.44
C GLY A 212 -15.65 2.71 -1.07
N GLN A 213 -14.61 3.02 -1.85
CA GLN A 213 -14.67 3.06 -3.32
C GLN A 213 -15.16 1.72 -3.91
N LEU A 214 -14.89 0.58 -3.26
CA LEU A 214 -15.34 -0.75 -3.70
C LEU A 214 -16.86 -0.88 -3.77
N PHE A 215 -17.60 -0.07 -3.01
CA PHE A 215 -19.06 -0.17 -2.86
C PHE A 215 -19.82 0.93 -3.61
N ILE A 216 -19.11 1.84 -4.29
CA ILE A 216 -19.71 2.95 -5.05
C ILE A 216 -19.81 2.53 -6.53
N SER A 217 -21.03 2.52 -7.07
CA SER A 217 -21.25 2.33 -8.50
C SER A 217 -21.01 3.64 -9.26
N VAL A 218 -20.26 3.54 -10.35
CA VAL A 218 -20.13 4.68 -11.30
C VAL A 218 -21.17 4.47 -12.43
N PRO A 219 -22.05 5.45 -12.68
CA PRO A 219 -23.00 5.36 -13.78
C PRO A 219 -22.23 5.14 -15.11
N LYS A 220 -22.71 4.20 -15.94
CA LYS A 220 -22.22 4.10 -17.32
C LYS A 220 -22.55 5.45 -18.00
N GLN A 221 -21.53 6.17 -18.47
CA GLN A 221 -21.77 7.22 -19.46
C GLN A 221 -22.30 6.53 -20.71
N THR A 222 -23.61 6.62 -20.93
CA THR A 222 -24.23 6.34 -22.21
C THR A 222 -23.75 7.45 -23.14
N GLY A 223 -22.74 7.13 -23.97
CA GLY A 223 -22.31 8.02 -25.04
C GLY A 223 -23.49 8.28 -25.98
N SER A 224 -23.74 9.56 -26.20
CA SER A 224 -24.62 10.06 -27.26
C SER A 224 -23.88 9.98 -28.58
#